data_1a5aa499f2e0018aa23c603bdef2c507
#
_entry.id   1a5aa499f2e0018aa23c603bdef2c507
#
_cell.length_a   1.000
_cell.length_b   1.000
_cell.length_c   1.000
_cell.angle_alpha   90.00
_cell.angle_beta   90.00
_cell.angle_gamma   90.00
#
_symmetry.space_group_name_H-M   'P 1'
#
loop_
_entity.id
_entity.type
_entity.pdbx_description
1 polymer ?
#
loop_
_entity_poly.entity_id
_entity_poly.type
_entity_poly.pdbx_seq_one_letter_code
_entity_poly.pdbx_strand_id
1 'polypeptide(L)'
;TRSFNCSNNKLTTLEGGPEKVGVGFKCSANKLTDLKFSPKYVGGNFTCNWNDITTLDGFESEIKGIASYTISGFEYTKKLVTTFHCAGNPIASIFNDVDMDFLRTFKSFKVLNNGVINLKRLKYVMEMFDKPIYLESIKKHYQLV
;
A
#
# COMPACT_ATOMS: atom_id res chain seq x y z
N THR A 1 -6.39 12.21 -14.79
CA THR A 1 -5.19 12.90 -14.24
C THR A 1 -3.96 12.02 -14.40
N ARG A 2 -2.80 12.58 -14.81
CA ARG A 2 -1.56 11.80 -14.95
C ARG A 2 -1.09 11.31 -13.58
N SER A 3 -0.76 12.22 -12.67
CA SER A 3 -0.42 11.91 -11.29
C SER A 3 -1.21 12.80 -10.33
N PHE A 4 -1.42 12.32 -9.12
CA PHE A 4 -2.03 13.10 -8.05
C PHE A 4 -1.12 13.07 -6.82
N ASN A 5 -0.87 14.23 -6.24
CA ASN A 5 -0.01 14.36 -5.07
C ASN A 5 -0.66 15.27 -4.03
N CYS A 6 -1.02 14.69 -2.90
CA CYS A 6 -1.51 15.38 -1.70
C CYS A 6 -0.58 15.16 -0.49
N SER A 7 0.69 14.85 -0.73
CA SER A 7 1.67 14.63 0.33
C SER A 7 1.99 15.92 1.11
N ASN A 8 2.57 15.76 2.30
CA ASN A 8 3.01 16.85 3.19
C ASN A 8 1.87 17.78 3.60
N ASN A 9 0.75 17.20 4.01
CA ASN A 9 -0.43 17.90 4.54
C ASN A 9 -0.79 17.36 5.94
N LYS A 10 -1.99 17.66 6.39
CA LYS A 10 -2.54 17.19 7.67
C LYS A 10 -3.80 16.35 7.45
N LEU A 11 -3.89 15.66 6.29
CA LEU A 11 -5.08 14.89 5.93
C LEU A 11 -5.27 13.71 6.88
N THR A 12 -6.49 13.54 7.35
CA THR A 12 -6.92 12.38 8.14
C THR A 12 -7.80 11.42 7.33
N THR A 13 -8.24 11.84 6.13
CA THR A 13 -9.04 11.06 5.19
C THR A 13 -8.65 11.40 3.76
N LEU A 14 -8.91 10.49 2.83
CA LEU A 14 -8.77 10.69 1.39
C LEU A 14 -10.11 11.04 0.71
N GLU A 15 -11.17 11.28 1.49
CA GLU A 15 -12.49 11.64 0.99
C GLU A 15 -12.42 12.90 0.11
N GLY A 16 -13.15 12.88 -1.02
CA GLY A 16 -13.11 13.97 -2.02
C GLY A 16 -11.92 13.92 -2.97
N GLY A 17 -11.02 12.94 -2.83
CA GLY A 17 -9.92 12.69 -3.74
C GLY A 17 -10.37 12.11 -5.09
N PRO A 18 -9.44 11.95 -6.06
CA PRO A 18 -9.76 11.42 -7.38
C PRO A 18 -10.09 9.92 -7.33
N GLU A 19 -11.12 9.48 -8.03
CA GLU A 19 -11.43 8.05 -8.18
C GLU A 19 -10.43 7.29 -9.08
N LYS A 20 -9.78 8.01 -10.01
CA LYS A 20 -8.87 7.41 -10.98
C LYS A 20 -7.64 8.28 -11.22
N VAL A 21 -6.46 7.65 -11.12
CA VAL A 21 -5.14 8.27 -11.35
C VAL A 21 -4.37 7.46 -12.38
N GLY A 22 -3.95 8.10 -13.47
CA GLY A 22 -3.33 7.41 -14.62
C GLY A 22 -1.88 6.96 -14.37
N VAL A 23 -1.16 7.65 -13.48
CA VAL A 23 0.25 7.32 -13.20
C VAL A 23 0.43 7.06 -11.70
N GLY A 24 0.86 8.02 -10.91
CA GLY A 24 1.16 7.81 -9.49
C GLY A 24 0.21 8.56 -8.57
N PHE A 25 -0.23 7.89 -7.51
CA PHE A 25 -0.94 8.51 -6.39
C PHE A 25 -0.01 8.61 -5.19
N LYS A 26 0.14 9.83 -4.65
CA LYS A 26 1.01 10.11 -3.50
C LYS A 26 0.23 10.82 -2.40
N CYS A 27 0.18 10.23 -1.23
CA CYS A 27 -0.44 10.80 -0.01
C CYS A 27 0.48 10.69 1.21
N SER A 28 1.79 10.69 1.00
CA SER A 28 2.79 10.57 2.07
C SER A 28 2.79 11.76 3.01
N ALA A 29 3.31 11.56 4.23
CA ALA A 29 3.46 12.61 5.23
C ALA A 29 2.14 13.34 5.52
N ASN A 30 1.14 12.59 5.93
CA ASN A 30 -0.17 13.03 6.42
C ASN A 30 -0.49 12.35 7.77
N LYS A 31 -1.74 12.33 8.18
CA LYS A 31 -2.25 11.70 9.41
C LYS A 31 -3.33 10.64 9.12
N LEU A 32 -3.16 9.90 8.03
CA LEU A 32 -4.09 8.85 7.63
C LEU A 32 -3.93 7.64 8.54
N THR A 33 -5.02 7.10 9.06
CA THR A 33 -5.03 5.86 9.86
C THR A 33 -5.49 4.64 9.06
N ASP A 34 -6.15 4.88 7.95
CA ASP A 34 -6.57 3.88 6.96
C ASP A 34 -6.47 4.45 5.53
N LEU A 35 -6.87 3.68 4.55
CA LEU A 35 -6.85 4.05 3.13
C LEU A 35 -8.24 4.04 2.49
N LYS A 36 -9.28 4.23 3.29
CA LYS A 36 -10.64 4.44 2.75
C LYS A 36 -10.66 5.65 1.82
N PHE A 37 -11.54 5.61 0.83
CA PHE A 37 -11.66 6.65 -0.20
C PHE A 37 -10.41 6.85 -1.07
N SER A 38 -9.45 5.92 -1.03
CA SER A 38 -8.35 5.90 -1.99
C SER A 38 -8.88 5.71 -3.42
N PRO A 39 -8.12 6.15 -4.46
CA PRO A 39 -8.53 5.93 -5.85
C PRO A 39 -8.85 4.47 -6.12
N LYS A 40 -9.93 4.19 -6.83
CA LYS A 40 -10.27 2.82 -7.29
C LYS A 40 -9.26 2.29 -8.31
N TYR A 41 -8.57 3.18 -9.01
CA TYR A 41 -7.57 2.82 -10.03
C TYR A 41 -6.34 3.73 -9.95
N VAL A 42 -5.16 3.12 -9.94
CA VAL A 42 -3.84 3.78 -10.03
C VAL A 42 -3.00 3.07 -11.09
N GLY A 43 -2.62 3.79 -12.14
CA GLY A 43 -1.87 3.20 -13.26
C GLY A 43 -0.43 2.83 -12.90
N GLY A 44 0.25 3.65 -12.08
CA GLY A 44 1.61 3.42 -11.61
C GLY A 44 1.68 3.03 -10.14
N ASN A 45 2.35 3.83 -9.32
CA ASN A 45 2.58 3.54 -7.90
C ASN A 45 1.55 4.21 -6.99
N PHE A 46 1.25 3.55 -5.89
CA PHE A 46 0.56 4.10 -4.74
C PHE A 46 1.57 4.31 -3.59
N THR A 47 1.73 5.54 -3.12
CA THR A 47 2.72 5.87 -2.10
C THR A 47 2.04 6.58 -0.93
N CYS A 48 2.06 5.96 0.25
CA CYS A 48 1.44 6.46 1.49
C CYS A 48 2.41 6.46 2.68
N ASN A 49 3.69 6.66 2.43
CA ASN A 49 4.73 6.67 3.47
C ASN A 49 4.46 7.71 4.56
N TRP A 50 4.93 7.45 5.78
CA TRP A 50 4.85 8.40 6.92
C TRP A 50 3.43 8.91 7.17
N ASN A 51 2.55 7.99 7.47
CA ASN A 51 1.21 8.19 8.02
C ASN A 51 1.06 7.32 9.29
N ASP A 52 -0.16 7.20 9.80
CA ASP A 52 -0.49 6.38 10.97
C ASP A 52 -1.30 5.13 10.56
N ILE A 53 -1.08 4.58 9.35
CA ILE A 53 -1.88 3.50 8.78
C ILE A 53 -1.62 2.19 9.52
N THR A 54 -2.66 1.63 10.10
CA THR A 54 -2.63 0.37 10.88
C THR A 54 -3.36 -0.76 10.20
N THR A 55 -4.16 -0.49 9.15
CA THR A 55 -5.01 -1.49 8.49
C THR A 55 -5.08 -1.25 6.98
N LEU A 56 -5.43 -2.29 6.23
CA LEU A 56 -5.82 -2.20 4.83
C LEU A 56 -7.34 -2.23 4.63
N ASP A 57 -8.13 -2.11 5.71
CA ASP A 57 -9.57 -2.07 5.62
C ASP A 57 -10.02 -0.84 4.79
N GLY A 58 -10.93 -1.08 3.85
CA GLY A 58 -11.39 -0.05 2.91
C GLY A 58 -10.40 0.33 1.81
N PHE A 59 -9.21 -0.30 1.73
CA PHE A 59 -8.32 -0.17 0.60
C PHE A 59 -8.79 -1.07 -0.55
N GLU A 60 -9.32 -0.46 -1.61
CA GLU A 60 -9.89 -1.16 -2.78
C GLU A 60 -9.20 -0.78 -4.09
N SER A 61 -8.11 -0.02 -4.03
CA SER A 61 -7.38 0.43 -5.21
C SER A 61 -6.84 -0.75 -6.02
N GLU A 62 -7.06 -0.72 -7.32
CA GLU A 62 -6.32 -1.54 -8.26
C GLU A 62 -5.11 -0.76 -8.75
N ILE A 63 -3.90 -1.24 -8.44
CA ILE A 63 -2.64 -0.64 -8.84
C ILE A 63 -2.06 -1.46 -10.00
N LYS A 64 -1.93 -0.86 -11.18
CA LYS A 64 -1.40 -1.56 -12.37
C LYS A 64 0.12 -1.69 -12.35
N GLY A 65 0.81 -0.77 -11.70
CA GLY A 65 2.27 -0.79 -11.63
C GLY A 65 2.94 -0.61 -12.99
N ILE A 66 2.41 0.28 -13.82
CA ILE A 66 2.96 0.57 -15.15
C ILE A 66 3.61 1.95 -15.12
N ALA A 67 4.90 2.01 -15.36
CA ALA A 67 5.60 3.26 -15.64
C ALA A 67 5.63 3.49 -17.16
N SER A 68 5.15 4.65 -17.61
CA SER A 68 5.26 5.09 -18.99
C SER A 68 6.24 6.25 -19.08
N TYR A 69 7.12 6.19 -20.07
CA TYR A 69 8.11 7.23 -20.35
C TYR A 69 8.29 7.39 -21.85
N THR A 70 8.67 8.58 -22.26
CA THR A 70 8.89 8.92 -23.70
C THR A 70 10.37 9.13 -23.93
N ILE A 71 10.95 8.44 -24.90
CA ILE A 71 12.32 8.65 -25.39
C ILE A 71 12.25 8.94 -26.88
N SER A 72 12.79 10.06 -27.30
CA SER A 72 12.85 10.46 -28.73
C SER A 72 11.49 10.38 -29.44
N GLY A 73 10.40 10.75 -28.75
CA GLY A 73 9.03 10.74 -29.30
C GLY A 73 8.31 9.39 -29.27
N PHE A 74 8.97 8.33 -28.83
CA PHE A 74 8.35 7.01 -28.67
C PHE A 74 7.95 6.76 -27.23
N GLU A 75 6.74 6.21 -27.01
CA GLU A 75 6.26 5.80 -25.70
C GLU A 75 6.73 4.39 -25.37
N TYR A 76 7.28 4.24 -24.16
CA TYR A 76 7.70 2.97 -23.59
C TYR A 76 6.93 2.71 -22.30
N THR A 77 6.60 1.45 -22.03
CA THR A 77 5.99 1.03 -20.77
C THR A 77 6.87 0.00 -20.08
N LYS A 78 7.00 0.13 -18.77
CA LYS A 78 7.71 -0.84 -17.92
C LYS A 78 6.80 -1.25 -16.77
N LYS A 79 6.66 -2.57 -16.54
CA LYS A 79 5.99 -3.08 -15.34
C LYS A 79 6.91 -2.85 -14.13
N LEU A 80 6.36 -2.30 -13.07
CA LEU A 80 7.07 -2.09 -11.80
C LEU A 80 6.95 -3.35 -10.93
N VAL A 81 8.03 -3.67 -10.22
CA VAL A 81 8.08 -4.85 -9.33
C VAL A 81 7.34 -4.57 -8.03
N THR A 82 7.54 -3.38 -7.47
CA THR A 82 6.85 -2.92 -6.26
C THR A 82 6.00 -1.72 -6.61
N THR A 83 4.76 -1.70 -6.15
CA THR A 83 3.76 -0.71 -6.59
C THR A 83 3.05 -0.03 -5.43
N PHE A 84 3.15 -0.60 -4.24
CA PHE A 84 2.58 -0.06 -3.00
C PHE A 84 3.69 0.21 -1.99
N HIS A 85 3.81 1.45 -1.56
CA HIS A 85 4.86 1.93 -0.65
C HIS A 85 4.22 2.52 0.60
N CYS A 86 4.53 1.95 1.77
CA CYS A 86 3.94 2.34 3.05
C CYS A 86 4.96 2.51 4.20
N ALA A 87 6.21 2.83 3.90
CA ALA A 87 7.26 3.05 4.91
C ALA A 87 6.84 4.06 5.98
N GLY A 88 7.29 3.89 7.22
CA GLY A 88 7.01 4.80 8.33
C GLY A 88 5.57 4.76 8.85
N ASN A 89 4.79 3.75 8.48
CA ASN A 89 3.47 3.45 9.05
C ASN A 89 3.56 2.27 10.03
N PRO A 90 2.65 2.10 11.00
CA PRO A 90 2.57 0.89 11.81
C PRO A 90 2.47 -0.39 10.96
N ILE A 91 1.70 -0.38 9.87
CA ILE A 91 1.56 -1.53 8.96
C ILE A 91 2.88 -1.92 8.27
N ALA A 92 3.84 -1.01 8.14
CA ALA A 92 5.15 -1.29 7.59
C ALA A 92 6.01 -2.23 8.47
N SER A 93 5.61 -2.45 9.72
CA SER A 93 6.20 -3.49 10.56
C SER A 93 5.91 -4.90 10.05
N ILE A 94 4.86 -5.07 9.25
CA ILE A 94 4.46 -6.36 8.65
C ILE A 94 5.08 -6.48 7.25
N PHE A 95 4.87 -5.48 6.41
CA PHE A 95 5.41 -5.40 5.06
C PHE A 95 5.58 -3.93 4.65
N ASN A 96 6.48 -3.67 3.72
CA ASN A 96 6.70 -2.34 3.18
C ASN A 96 6.45 -2.37 1.66
N ASP A 97 7.45 -2.20 0.86
CA ASP A 97 7.34 -2.13 -0.59
C ASP A 97 6.87 -3.46 -1.18
N VAL A 98 5.63 -3.53 -1.62
CA VAL A 98 4.99 -4.75 -2.13
C VAL A 98 4.23 -4.49 -3.44
N ASP A 99 3.89 -5.56 -4.12
CA ASP A 99 3.02 -5.54 -5.31
C ASP A 99 1.57 -5.87 -4.97
N MET A 100 0.70 -5.83 -5.99
CA MET A 100 -0.71 -6.11 -5.81
C MET A 100 -1.02 -7.58 -5.53
N ASP A 101 -0.17 -8.51 -6.00
CA ASP A 101 -0.40 -9.94 -5.76
C ASP A 101 -0.18 -10.26 -4.28
N PHE A 102 0.85 -9.66 -3.67
CA PHE A 102 1.04 -9.71 -2.22
C PHE A 102 -0.17 -9.12 -1.47
N LEU A 103 -0.60 -7.90 -1.80
CA LEU A 103 -1.71 -7.23 -1.10
C LEU A 103 -3.01 -8.02 -1.20
N ARG A 104 -3.35 -8.55 -2.37
CA ARG A 104 -4.55 -9.39 -2.58
C ARG A 104 -4.47 -10.67 -1.75
N THR A 105 -3.32 -11.34 -1.77
CA THR A 105 -3.10 -12.57 -0.98
C THR A 105 -3.19 -12.28 0.51
N PHE A 106 -2.49 -11.26 1.00
CA PHE A 106 -2.52 -10.86 2.40
C PHE A 106 -3.95 -10.58 2.90
N LYS A 107 -4.75 -9.85 2.11
CA LYS A 107 -6.17 -9.57 2.41
C LYS A 107 -7.02 -10.83 2.36
N SER A 108 -6.89 -11.66 1.32
CA SER A 108 -7.70 -12.88 1.12
C SER A 108 -7.51 -13.89 2.24
N PHE A 109 -6.31 -14.01 2.76
CA PHE A 109 -6.01 -14.87 3.91
C PHE A 109 -6.46 -14.26 5.25
N LYS A 110 -6.98 -13.02 5.26
CA LYS A 110 -7.40 -12.32 6.48
C LYS A 110 -6.31 -12.39 7.56
N VAL A 111 -5.08 -12.06 7.18
CA VAL A 111 -3.91 -12.10 8.06
C VAL A 111 -4.07 -11.12 9.21
N LEU A 112 -4.54 -9.91 8.89
CA LEU A 112 -4.82 -8.82 9.84
C LEU A 112 -6.33 -8.56 9.90
N ASN A 113 -6.87 -8.50 11.11
CA ASN A 113 -8.26 -8.16 11.37
C ASN A 113 -8.39 -7.42 12.70
N ASN A 114 -8.92 -6.20 12.69
CA ASN A 114 -9.15 -5.37 13.89
C ASN A 114 -7.90 -5.27 14.81
N GLY A 115 -6.73 -5.03 14.24
CA GLY A 115 -5.48 -4.91 15.02
C GLY A 115 -4.89 -6.24 15.51
N VAL A 116 -5.50 -7.37 15.15
CA VAL A 116 -5.04 -8.71 15.51
C VAL A 116 -4.47 -9.43 14.30
N ILE A 117 -3.28 -9.96 14.42
CA ILE A 117 -2.62 -10.75 13.37
C ILE A 117 -2.71 -12.23 13.69
N ASN A 118 -3.24 -13.00 12.74
CA ASN A 118 -3.15 -14.45 12.78
C ASN A 118 -1.75 -14.90 12.34
N LEU A 119 -0.94 -15.33 13.30
CA LEU A 119 0.47 -15.64 13.06
C LEU A 119 0.68 -16.81 12.09
N LYS A 120 -0.20 -17.83 12.14
CA LYS A 120 -0.12 -18.96 11.20
C LYS A 120 -0.35 -18.51 9.75
N ARG A 121 -1.34 -17.68 9.53
CA ARG A 121 -1.65 -17.11 8.21
C ARG A 121 -0.56 -16.15 7.74
N LEU A 122 -0.03 -15.33 8.65
CA LEU A 122 1.09 -14.44 8.36
C LEU A 122 2.30 -15.23 7.87
N LYS A 123 2.73 -16.27 8.62
CA LYS A 123 3.86 -17.13 8.23
C LYS A 123 3.67 -17.71 6.84
N TYR A 124 2.49 -18.26 6.56
CA TYR A 124 2.18 -18.85 5.27
C TYR A 124 2.27 -17.84 4.11
N VAL A 125 1.68 -16.65 4.27
CA VAL A 125 1.72 -15.61 3.23
C VAL A 125 3.15 -15.08 3.04
N MET A 126 3.89 -14.84 4.11
CA MET A 126 5.26 -14.32 3.99
C MET A 126 6.20 -15.33 3.32
N GLU A 127 6.03 -16.63 3.59
CA GLU A 127 6.75 -17.72 2.93
C GLU A 127 6.45 -17.77 1.44
N MET A 128 5.17 -17.65 1.02
CA MET A 128 4.79 -17.61 -0.41
C MET A 128 5.49 -16.51 -1.21
N PHE A 129 5.84 -15.40 -0.57
CA PHE A 129 6.47 -14.23 -1.22
C PHE A 129 7.94 -14.04 -0.83
N ASP A 130 8.54 -15.03 -0.19
CA ASP A 130 9.94 -15.00 0.29
C ASP A 130 10.24 -13.72 1.09
N LYS A 131 9.35 -13.39 2.04
CA LYS A 131 9.47 -12.19 2.87
C LYS A 131 9.79 -12.54 4.32
N PRO A 132 10.72 -11.80 4.96
CA PRO A 132 11.05 -12.01 6.37
C PRO A 132 9.91 -11.55 7.29
N ILE A 133 9.87 -12.12 8.50
CA ILE A 133 8.94 -11.73 9.57
C ILE A 133 9.73 -11.16 10.73
N TYR A 134 9.47 -9.92 11.10
CA TYR A 134 10.11 -9.22 12.21
C TYR A 134 9.15 -9.13 13.41
N LEU A 135 8.99 -10.24 14.16
CA LEU A 135 7.99 -10.38 15.22
C LEU A 135 8.05 -9.28 16.29
N GLU A 136 9.25 -8.88 16.70
CA GLU A 136 9.42 -7.82 17.72
C GLU A 136 8.96 -6.44 17.21
N SER A 137 9.11 -6.18 15.93
CA SER A 137 8.57 -4.97 15.32
C SER A 137 7.05 -4.99 15.22
N ILE A 138 6.49 -6.14 14.83
CA ILE A 138 5.04 -6.35 14.68
C ILE A 138 4.33 -6.22 16.03
N LYS A 139 4.85 -6.83 17.08
CA LYS A 139 4.28 -6.79 18.44
C LYS A 139 4.16 -5.39 19.03
N LYS A 140 4.91 -4.40 18.52
CA LYS A 140 4.79 -3.00 18.95
C LYS A 140 3.45 -2.37 18.54
N HIS A 141 2.80 -2.90 17.51
CA HIS A 141 1.62 -2.32 16.89
C HIS A 141 0.41 -3.26 16.88
N TYR A 142 0.63 -4.58 16.98
CA TYR A 142 -0.42 -5.59 16.77
C TYR A 142 -0.39 -6.69 17.82
N GLN A 143 -1.58 -7.18 18.17
CA GLN A 143 -1.73 -8.41 18.91
C GLN A 143 -1.55 -9.61 17.97
N LEU A 144 -0.82 -10.63 18.42
CA LEU A 144 -0.61 -11.88 17.68
C LEU A 144 -1.46 -13.03 18.28
N VAL A 145 -2.11 -13.80 17.41
CA VAL A 145 -2.87 -15.01 17.75
C VAL A 145 -2.54 -16.17 16.82
#